data_210cde233c885021dab57d519eff8ae4
#
_entry.id   210cde233c885021dab57d519eff8ae4
#
_cell.length_a   1.000
_cell.length_b   1.000
_cell.length_c   1.000
_cell.angle_alpha   90.00
_cell.angle_beta   90.00
_cell.angle_gamma   90.00
#
_symmetry.space_group_name_H-M   'P 1'
#
loop_
_entity.id
_entity.type
_entity.pdbx_description
1 polymer ?
#
loop_
_entity_poly.entity_id
_entity_poly.type
_entity_poly.pdbx_seq_one_letter_code
_entity_poly.pdbx_strand_id
1 'polypeptide(L)'
;PELISTVLDDADDQFKRYRLLPTELAEHHNFEEFWRSDRDTTVPKAILARVRNRLTFDAILELGLQSRYGRTLEQTGSICVEVNAGSFTNMVDIGRDALGHSEDDLVGTLAGLADKQMVSWVRGVLERIRVQGGINHPWLQAYLDHDGARWHLWGGRRRQDGMPAFPPGRSAPAFPRVGGQRVRHEQLDNVTDGQSWYARWTGRVLGVSAGHGARLVRSLLECLHHAGVLEATTTQAQATVYAIPDERIVVRATLDKELRESVILLRCDLCQAVHPGSPDTVRQLTGAPCLNGNCDGQLASAPMAPDNFYRGFYRTSDPRRIVAREHTSMLSDQQRLEYENGFKAGSMDPSAPNVLVATPTLEMGIDIGDLSTVFLSSLPRNVANYVQRIGRAGRATGSALDVTMVRGRGEHLPRLGDPTSMINGQVRPPATYLSAGEILRRQYLAHLSDELARDPGAIHPHTSGAAMNGDDGGFLASLVDYAETDVDEHLDRFLSTFAHLRADSVEDLRAWATPVAGKRTSRLAEQVFAAATRWTRTLEELEHRRQTIEASLPELRQKANIPNAGEDDRQAFADAEATIKWIRSEEH
;
A
#
# COMPACT_ATOMS: atom_id res chain seq x y z
N PRO A 1 -3.02 -17.17 -2.84
CA PRO A 1 -3.66 -17.57 -4.10
C PRO A 1 -2.71 -18.30 -5.05
N GLU A 2 -1.52 -17.75 -5.31
CA GLU A 2 -0.53 -18.28 -6.27
C GLU A 2 -0.08 -19.70 -5.91
N LEU A 3 0.26 -19.95 -4.64
CA LEU A 3 0.66 -21.27 -4.16
C LEU A 3 -0.45 -22.31 -4.39
N ILE A 4 -1.70 -21.97 -4.08
CA ILE A 4 -2.84 -22.87 -4.29
C ILE A 4 -3.02 -23.15 -5.77
N SER A 5 -2.90 -22.14 -6.63
CA SER A 5 -2.99 -22.28 -8.08
C SER A 5 -1.90 -23.22 -8.62
N THR A 6 -0.65 -23.00 -8.22
CA THR A 6 0.49 -23.84 -8.66
C THR A 6 0.30 -25.31 -8.26
N VAL A 7 -0.06 -25.58 -7.00
CA VAL A 7 -0.28 -26.96 -6.54
C VAL A 7 -1.43 -27.65 -7.28
N LEU A 8 -2.45 -26.89 -7.68
CA LEU A 8 -3.59 -27.44 -8.42
C LEU A 8 -3.30 -27.63 -9.92
N ASP A 9 -2.44 -26.80 -10.49
CA ASP A 9 -2.03 -26.88 -11.91
C ASP A 9 -1.07 -28.05 -12.16
N ASP A 10 -0.24 -28.43 -11.17
CA ASP A 10 0.66 -29.58 -11.23
C ASP A 10 -0.07 -30.93 -11.17
N ALA A 11 -1.38 -30.90 -11.00
CA ALA A 11 -2.17 -32.10 -10.94
C ALA A 11 -2.47 -32.69 -12.33
N ASP A 12 -1.92 -33.86 -12.62
CA ASP A 12 -2.11 -34.60 -13.89
C ASP A 12 -3.56 -34.98 -14.19
N ASP A 13 -4.44 -34.95 -13.21
CA ASP A 13 -5.84 -35.32 -13.34
C ASP A 13 -6.76 -34.18 -12.88
N GLN A 14 -7.29 -33.45 -13.85
CA GLN A 14 -8.23 -32.32 -13.65
C GLN A 14 -9.50 -32.70 -12.88
N PHE A 15 -9.76 -33.98 -12.67
CA PHE A 15 -10.92 -34.50 -11.93
C PHE A 15 -10.57 -34.96 -10.50
N LYS A 16 -9.29 -35.02 -10.12
CA LYS A 16 -8.91 -35.33 -8.74
C LYS A 16 -9.37 -34.21 -7.83
N ARG A 17 -10.19 -34.59 -6.86
CA ARG A 17 -10.48 -33.73 -5.71
C ARG A 17 -9.28 -33.81 -4.80
N TYR A 18 -8.51 -32.74 -4.75
CA TYR A 18 -7.48 -32.62 -3.72
C TYR A 18 -8.16 -32.37 -2.38
N ARG A 19 -7.96 -33.27 -1.45
CA ARG A 19 -8.18 -33.00 -0.04
C ARG A 19 -7.03 -32.10 0.37
N LEU A 20 -7.22 -30.80 0.15
CA LEU A 20 -6.20 -29.82 0.43
C LEU A 20 -6.21 -29.56 1.92
N LEU A 21 -5.36 -30.28 2.65
CA LEU A 21 -4.96 -29.84 3.96
C LEU A 21 -4.12 -28.59 3.77
N PRO A 22 -4.39 -27.48 4.47
CA PRO A 22 -3.52 -26.32 4.44
C PRO A 22 -2.06 -26.65 4.79
N THR A 23 -1.84 -27.70 5.60
CA THR A 23 -0.52 -28.28 5.87
C THR A 23 0.11 -28.94 4.65
N GLU A 24 -0.65 -29.66 3.83
CA GLU A 24 -0.17 -30.30 2.60
C GLU A 24 0.23 -29.26 1.55
N LEU A 25 -0.50 -28.14 1.42
CA LEU A 25 -0.08 -27.01 0.61
C LEU A 25 1.31 -26.47 0.98
N ALA A 26 1.57 -26.40 2.28
CA ALA A 26 2.85 -25.96 2.77
C ALA A 26 3.97 -26.99 2.55
N GLU A 27 3.63 -28.29 2.46
CA GLU A 27 4.58 -29.37 2.21
C GLU A 27 4.96 -29.51 0.74
N HIS A 28 4.04 -29.20 -0.18
CA HIS A 28 4.30 -29.20 -1.63
C HIS A 28 5.19 -28.06 -2.09
N HIS A 29 5.34 -27.03 -1.28
CA HIS A 29 6.17 -25.90 -1.66
C HIS A 29 7.65 -26.18 -1.39
N ASN A 30 8.47 -26.11 -2.43
CA ASN A 30 9.92 -26.27 -2.29
C ASN A 30 10.55 -25.00 -1.72
N PHE A 31 10.58 -24.88 -0.39
CA PHE A 31 11.18 -23.74 0.29
C PHE A 31 12.70 -23.64 0.11
N GLU A 32 13.35 -24.72 -0.32
CA GLU A 32 14.81 -24.72 -0.54
C GLU A 32 15.18 -23.84 -1.72
N GLU A 33 14.32 -23.66 -2.71
CA GLU A 33 14.53 -22.75 -3.84
C GLU A 33 14.53 -21.26 -3.41
N PHE A 34 13.84 -20.93 -2.32
CA PHE A 34 13.82 -19.56 -1.77
C PHE A 34 14.92 -19.32 -0.74
N TRP A 35 15.58 -20.37 -0.28
CA TRP A 35 16.70 -20.27 0.63
C TRP A 35 17.98 -20.18 -0.19
N ARG A 36 18.63 -19.04 -0.19
CA ARG A 36 19.86 -18.82 -0.94
C ARG A 36 20.91 -19.87 -0.60
N SER A 37 21.42 -20.52 -1.63
CA SER A 37 22.44 -21.57 -1.57
C SER A 37 23.88 -21.08 -1.36
N ASP A 38 24.10 -19.79 -1.17
CA ASP A 38 25.42 -19.22 -0.89
C ASP A 38 25.95 -19.52 0.53
N ARG A 39 25.12 -20.19 1.34
CA ARG A 39 25.53 -20.77 2.61
C ARG A 39 25.14 -22.24 2.60
N ASP A 40 26.11 -23.12 2.72
CA ASP A 40 25.97 -24.59 2.89
C ASP A 40 25.15 -24.99 4.15
N THR A 41 24.07 -24.29 4.43
CA THR A 41 23.25 -24.49 5.62
C THR A 41 21.84 -24.88 5.24
N THR A 42 21.42 -26.05 5.65
CA THR A 42 20.01 -26.49 5.62
C THR A 42 19.13 -25.50 6.39
N VAL A 43 17.93 -25.21 5.86
CA VAL A 43 16.96 -24.33 6.52
C VAL A 43 16.69 -24.83 7.94
N PRO A 44 16.87 -24.01 8.98
CA PRO A 44 16.59 -24.45 10.36
C PRO A 44 15.13 -24.93 10.49
N LYS A 45 14.93 -26.10 11.09
CA LYS A 45 13.59 -26.70 11.27
C LYS A 45 12.57 -25.74 11.89
N ALA A 46 13.02 -24.86 12.80
CA ALA A 46 12.16 -23.86 13.42
C ALA A 46 11.66 -22.80 12.41
N ILE A 47 12.48 -22.39 11.44
CA ILE A 47 12.09 -21.46 10.38
C ILE A 47 11.10 -22.13 9.45
N LEU A 48 11.39 -23.37 9.03
CA LEU A 48 10.50 -24.14 8.17
C LEU A 48 9.12 -24.32 8.80
N ALA A 49 9.06 -24.67 10.10
CA ALA A 49 7.80 -24.80 10.83
C ALA A 49 7.01 -23.47 10.88
N ARG A 50 7.69 -22.34 11.10
CA ARG A 50 7.05 -21.00 11.07
C ARG A 50 6.49 -20.64 9.70
N VAL A 51 7.23 -20.93 8.63
CA VAL A 51 6.79 -20.68 7.26
C VAL A 51 5.58 -21.56 6.93
N ARG A 52 5.61 -22.85 7.26
CA ARG A 52 4.48 -23.76 7.07
C ARG A 52 3.23 -23.28 7.81
N ASN A 53 3.34 -22.96 9.10
CA ASN A 53 2.21 -22.41 9.86
C ASN A 53 1.67 -21.12 9.24
N ARG A 54 2.54 -20.26 8.71
CA ARG A 54 2.11 -19.03 8.05
C ARG A 54 1.34 -19.30 6.77
N LEU A 55 1.83 -20.18 5.92
CA LEU A 55 1.15 -20.54 4.67
C LEU A 55 -0.16 -21.26 4.90
N THR A 56 -0.21 -22.17 5.87
CA THR A 56 -1.44 -22.84 6.31
C THR A 56 -2.47 -21.80 6.75
N PHE A 57 -2.05 -20.83 7.57
CA PHE A 57 -2.93 -19.78 8.04
C PHE A 57 -3.44 -18.88 6.90
N ASP A 58 -2.56 -18.47 5.99
CA ASP A 58 -2.93 -17.65 4.83
C ASP A 58 -3.89 -18.42 3.90
N ALA A 59 -3.69 -19.74 3.72
CA ALA A 59 -4.61 -20.61 2.98
C ALA A 59 -5.99 -20.69 3.63
N ILE A 60 -6.08 -20.88 4.94
CA ILE A 60 -7.34 -20.88 5.68
C ILE A 60 -8.08 -19.54 5.52
N LEU A 61 -7.36 -18.42 5.57
CA LEU A 61 -7.97 -17.11 5.34
C LEU A 61 -8.49 -16.97 3.92
N GLU A 62 -7.74 -17.38 2.91
CA GLU A 62 -8.16 -17.31 1.49
C GLU A 62 -9.39 -18.19 1.23
N LEU A 63 -9.41 -19.42 1.73
CA LEU A 63 -10.49 -20.37 1.52
C LEU A 63 -11.72 -20.13 2.43
N GLY A 64 -11.58 -19.31 3.44
CA GLY A 64 -12.59 -18.99 4.45
C GLY A 64 -12.95 -17.50 4.49
N LEU A 65 -12.43 -16.79 5.47
CA LEU A 65 -12.81 -15.40 5.77
C LEU A 65 -12.64 -14.44 4.59
N GLN A 66 -11.62 -14.63 3.76
CA GLN A 66 -11.31 -13.78 2.61
C GLN A 66 -12.02 -14.23 1.32
N SER A 67 -12.59 -15.43 1.29
CA SER A 67 -13.22 -16.01 0.09
C SER A 67 -14.30 -15.14 -0.56
N ARG A 68 -14.90 -14.23 0.19
CA ARG A 68 -15.96 -13.31 -0.28
C ARG A 68 -15.45 -12.08 -1.03
N TYR A 69 -14.17 -11.82 -1.04
CA TYR A 69 -13.62 -10.62 -1.70
C TYR A 69 -13.41 -10.89 -3.20
N GLY A 70 -13.86 -9.97 -4.04
CA GLY A 70 -14.06 -10.14 -5.48
C GLY A 70 -12.85 -10.49 -6.36
N ARG A 71 -11.68 -10.78 -5.77
CA ARG A 71 -10.45 -11.16 -6.51
C ARG A 71 -9.80 -12.43 -5.97
N THR A 72 -10.49 -13.17 -5.12
CA THR A 72 -9.99 -14.46 -4.62
C THR A 72 -10.04 -15.52 -5.71
N LEU A 73 -9.30 -16.60 -5.54
CA LEU A 73 -9.30 -17.73 -6.48
C LEU A 73 -10.72 -18.29 -6.69
N GLU A 74 -11.52 -18.34 -5.63
CA GLU A 74 -12.90 -18.83 -5.69
C GLU A 74 -13.82 -17.85 -6.44
N GLN A 75 -13.73 -16.54 -6.15
CA GLN A 75 -14.53 -15.51 -6.82
C GLN A 75 -14.18 -15.31 -8.29
N THR A 76 -12.95 -15.63 -8.67
CA THR A 76 -12.51 -15.59 -10.09
C THR A 76 -12.81 -16.88 -10.84
N GLY A 77 -13.33 -17.89 -10.16
CA GLY A 77 -13.60 -19.19 -10.74
C GLY A 77 -12.33 -19.98 -11.10
N SER A 78 -11.20 -19.67 -10.46
CA SER A 78 -9.97 -20.45 -10.63
C SER A 78 -10.04 -21.77 -9.92
N ILE A 79 -10.66 -21.78 -8.74
CA ILE A 79 -10.90 -22.96 -7.91
C ILE A 79 -12.36 -23.03 -7.47
N CYS A 80 -12.80 -24.19 -7.04
CA CYS A 80 -13.98 -24.36 -6.22
C CYS A 80 -13.63 -25.02 -4.88
N VAL A 81 -14.32 -24.56 -3.84
CA VAL A 81 -14.07 -24.98 -2.45
C VAL A 81 -15.38 -25.54 -1.87
N GLU A 82 -15.28 -26.60 -1.11
CA GLU A 82 -16.41 -27.14 -0.35
C GLU A 82 -15.99 -27.68 1.00
N VAL A 83 -16.93 -27.74 1.93
CA VAL A 83 -16.78 -28.46 3.18
C VAL A 83 -17.24 -29.90 2.97
N ASN A 84 -16.34 -30.87 3.16
CA ASN A 84 -16.66 -32.29 3.03
C ASN A 84 -17.51 -32.76 4.23
N ALA A 85 -18.80 -32.87 4.03
CA ALA A 85 -19.76 -33.41 4.99
C ALA A 85 -20.19 -34.85 4.67
N GLY A 86 -19.45 -35.54 3.82
CA GLY A 86 -19.80 -36.88 3.35
C GLY A 86 -20.75 -36.91 2.17
N SER A 87 -21.43 -38.05 1.96
CA SER A 87 -22.36 -38.25 0.86
C SER A 87 -23.66 -37.44 1.03
N PHE A 88 -24.45 -37.35 -0.05
CA PHE A 88 -25.81 -36.79 0.03
C PHE A 88 -26.65 -37.46 1.12
N THR A 89 -26.60 -38.79 1.21
CA THR A 89 -27.34 -39.56 2.23
C THR A 89 -26.86 -39.21 3.64
N ASN A 90 -25.56 -39.11 3.87
CA ASN A 90 -25.02 -38.72 5.18
C ASN A 90 -25.55 -37.35 5.63
N MET A 91 -25.61 -36.42 4.69
CA MET A 91 -26.14 -35.05 4.99
C MET A 91 -27.65 -35.06 5.30
N VAL A 92 -28.41 -35.93 4.62
CA VAL A 92 -29.83 -36.15 4.93
C VAL A 92 -29.97 -36.74 6.32
N ASP A 93 -29.19 -37.79 6.66
CA ASP A 93 -29.23 -38.47 7.96
C ASP A 93 -28.87 -37.48 9.10
N ILE A 94 -27.80 -36.69 8.94
CA ILE A 94 -27.43 -35.66 9.90
C ILE A 94 -28.56 -34.64 10.11
N GLY A 95 -29.20 -34.16 9.01
CA GLY A 95 -30.31 -33.26 9.10
C GLY A 95 -31.54 -33.84 9.80
N ARG A 96 -31.87 -35.11 9.53
CA ARG A 96 -32.99 -35.80 10.17
C ARG A 96 -32.69 -36.12 11.64
N ASP A 97 -31.47 -36.55 11.97
CA ASP A 97 -31.05 -36.77 13.36
C ASP A 97 -31.15 -35.46 14.16
N ALA A 98 -30.72 -34.34 13.56
CA ALA A 98 -30.83 -33.02 14.20
C ALA A 98 -32.29 -32.61 14.49
N LEU A 99 -33.25 -32.99 13.64
CA LEU A 99 -34.68 -32.82 13.92
C LEU A 99 -35.14 -33.74 15.05
N GLY A 100 -34.70 -35.03 15.06
CA GLY A 100 -35.09 -36.02 16.05
C GLY A 100 -34.56 -35.73 17.47
N HIS A 101 -33.39 -35.10 17.57
CA HIS A 101 -32.81 -34.70 18.86
C HIS A 101 -33.32 -33.36 19.39
N SER A 102 -34.11 -32.63 18.61
CA SER A 102 -34.67 -31.37 19.06
C SER A 102 -35.85 -31.61 19.98
N GLU A 103 -35.91 -30.91 21.10
CA GLU A 103 -37.06 -30.89 22.01
C GLU A 103 -38.26 -30.05 21.44
N ASP A 104 -38.31 -29.86 20.13
CA ASP A 104 -39.29 -28.97 19.48
C ASP A 104 -40.59 -29.74 19.17
N ASP A 105 -41.73 -29.23 19.61
CA ASP A 105 -43.03 -29.81 19.37
C ASP A 105 -43.42 -29.94 17.88
N LEU A 106 -42.65 -29.30 16.98
CA LEU A 106 -42.83 -29.32 15.53
C LEU A 106 -42.15 -30.50 14.82
N VAL A 107 -41.38 -31.36 15.52
CA VAL A 107 -40.62 -32.48 14.93
C VAL A 107 -41.48 -33.37 14.04
N GLY A 108 -42.69 -33.70 14.49
CA GLY A 108 -43.65 -34.51 13.71
C GLY A 108 -44.07 -33.85 12.38
N THR A 109 -44.23 -32.54 12.35
CA THR A 109 -44.61 -31.78 11.15
C THR A 109 -43.41 -31.68 10.18
N LEU A 110 -42.18 -31.62 10.68
CA LEU A 110 -40.94 -31.52 9.89
C LEU A 110 -40.46 -32.88 9.35
N ALA A 111 -41.01 -34.00 9.82
CA ALA A 111 -40.65 -35.35 9.35
C ALA A 111 -40.95 -35.57 7.86
N GLY A 112 -41.92 -34.82 7.29
CA GLY A 112 -42.30 -34.88 5.87
C GLY A 112 -41.46 -34.02 4.91
N LEU A 113 -40.45 -33.30 5.40
CA LEU A 113 -39.63 -32.44 4.55
C LEU A 113 -38.75 -33.27 3.57
N ALA A 114 -38.58 -32.73 2.37
CA ALA A 114 -37.80 -33.38 1.33
C ALA A 114 -36.32 -33.48 1.71
N ASP A 115 -35.65 -34.57 1.29
CA ASP A 115 -34.23 -34.79 1.50
C ASP A 115 -33.37 -33.63 1.00
N LYS A 116 -33.77 -33.01 -0.10
CA LYS A 116 -33.10 -31.82 -0.61
C LYS A 116 -33.11 -30.63 0.36
N GLN A 117 -34.17 -30.43 1.10
CA GLN A 117 -34.23 -29.37 2.12
C GLN A 117 -33.30 -29.66 3.26
N MET A 118 -33.16 -30.92 3.69
CA MET A 118 -32.19 -31.34 4.69
C MET A 118 -30.77 -31.03 4.24
N VAL A 119 -30.43 -31.47 3.03
CA VAL A 119 -29.10 -31.20 2.46
C VAL A 119 -28.83 -29.71 2.27
N SER A 120 -29.80 -28.94 1.79
CA SER A 120 -29.68 -27.48 1.66
C SER A 120 -29.46 -26.81 3.01
N TRP A 121 -30.18 -27.25 4.05
CA TRP A 121 -30.02 -26.72 5.41
C TRP A 121 -28.61 -26.95 5.95
N VAL A 122 -28.14 -28.20 5.91
CA VAL A 122 -26.79 -28.59 6.34
C VAL A 122 -25.72 -27.84 5.55
N ARG A 123 -25.83 -27.86 4.21
CA ARG A 123 -24.85 -27.21 3.33
C ARG A 123 -24.76 -25.72 3.58
N GLY A 124 -25.89 -25.05 3.71
CA GLY A 124 -25.90 -23.58 3.96
C GLY A 124 -25.25 -23.20 5.28
N VAL A 125 -25.46 -24.00 6.33
CA VAL A 125 -24.80 -23.80 7.64
C VAL A 125 -23.30 -23.98 7.53
N LEU A 126 -22.81 -25.04 6.86
CA LEU A 126 -21.39 -25.29 6.69
C LEU A 126 -20.70 -24.19 5.84
N GLU A 127 -21.32 -23.80 4.74
CA GLU A 127 -20.80 -22.69 3.91
C GLU A 127 -20.77 -21.38 4.68
N ARG A 128 -21.77 -21.11 5.54
CA ARG A 128 -21.75 -19.93 6.40
C ARG A 128 -20.56 -19.95 7.36
N ILE A 129 -20.31 -21.08 8.03
CA ILE A 129 -19.18 -21.23 8.95
C ILE A 129 -17.87 -21.00 8.20
N ARG A 130 -17.70 -21.63 7.03
CA ARG A 130 -16.50 -21.49 6.19
C ARG A 130 -16.23 -20.04 5.83
N VAL A 131 -17.20 -19.37 5.19
CA VAL A 131 -17.00 -17.99 4.70
C VAL A 131 -16.94 -16.94 5.81
N GLN A 132 -17.31 -17.29 7.04
CA GLN A 132 -17.05 -16.45 8.21
C GLN A 132 -15.68 -16.72 8.85
N GLY A 133 -14.88 -17.63 8.29
CA GLY A 133 -13.56 -17.97 8.79
C GLY A 133 -13.57 -18.94 9.96
N GLY A 134 -14.67 -19.70 10.13
CA GLY A 134 -14.82 -20.72 11.19
C GLY A 134 -14.05 -22.01 10.88
N ILE A 135 -12.82 -21.91 10.38
CA ILE A 135 -11.91 -23.04 10.10
C ILE A 135 -10.88 -23.09 11.22
N ASN A 136 -10.64 -24.28 11.77
CA ASN A 136 -9.71 -24.46 12.88
C ASN A 136 -8.26 -24.22 12.44
N HIS A 137 -7.48 -23.59 13.34
CA HIS A 137 -6.03 -23.42 13.18
C HIS A 137 -5.37 -23.16 14.54
N PRO A 138 -4.16 -23.71 14.81
CA PRO A 138 -3.47 -23.52 16.08
C PRO A 138 -3.29 -22.06 16.50
N TRP A 139 -3.11 -21.15 15.57
CA TRP A 139 -2.99 -19.71 15.87
C TRP A 139 -4.30 -19.05 16.32
N LEU A 140 -5.44 -19.65 16.04
CA LEU A 140 -6.74 -19.16 16.48
C LEU A 140 -7.17 -19.75 17.82
N GLN A 141 -6.45 -20.75 18.38
CA GLN A 141 -6.83 -21.42 19.61
C GLN A 141 -6.99 -20.46 20.79
N ALA A 142 -6.01 -19.59 21.04
CA ALA A 142 -6.11 -18.59 22.11
C ALA A 142 -7.27 -17.59 21.90
N TYR A 143 -7.62 -17.31 20.65
CA TYR A 143 -8.78 -16.49 20.32
C TYR A 143 -10.09 -17.20 20.66
N LEU A 144 -10.20 -18.50 20.38
CA LEU A 144 -11.35 -19.32 20.72
C LEU A 144 -11.47 -19.52 22.24
N ASP A 145 -10.40 -19.90 22.93
CA ASP A 145 -10.37 -20.11 24.38
C ASP A 145 -10.84 -18.88 25.17
N HIS A 146 -10.58 -17.68 24.65
CA HIS A 146 -10.96 -16.40 25.24
C HIS A 146 -12.21 -15.78 24.57
N ASP A 147 -13.16 -16.60 24.16
CA ASP A 147 -14.49 -16.20 23.69
C ASP A 147 -14.47 -15.23 22.52
N GLY A 148 -13.53 -15.35 21.60
CA GLY A 148 -13.42 -14.50 20.45
C GLY A 148 -12.94 -13.07 20.77
N ALA A 149 -12.16 -12.92 21.81
CA ALA A 149 -11.66 -11.61 22.22
C ALA A 149 -10.68 -11.03 21.17
N ARG A 150 -11.04 -9.92 20.57
CA ARG A 150 -10.35 -9.29 19.43
C ARG A 150 -8.87 -8.97 19.65
N TRP A 151 -8.44 -8.77 20.88
CA TRP A 151 -7.02 -8.46 21.17
C TRP A 151 -6.06 -9.63 20.89
N HIS A 152 -6.57 -10.86 20.76
CA HIS A 152 -5.78 -12.00 20.30
C HIS A 152 -5.49 -11.96 18.80
N LEU A 153 -6.23 -11.16 18.03
CA LEU A 153 -6.06 -10.95 16.59
C LEU A 153 -5.32 -9.65 16.25
N TRP A 154 -5.62 -8.56 16.97
CA TRP A 154 -5.08 -7.22 16.70
C TRP A 154 -4.04 -6.76 17.72
N GLY A 155 -4.07 -7.28 18.96
CA GLY A 155 -3.20 -6.88 20.06
C GLY A 155 -1.77 -7.45 19.94
N GLY A 156 -0.75 -6.59 20.06
CA GLY A 156 0.65 -7.01 19.89
C GLY A 156 1.14 -8.03 20.91
N ARG A 157 0.73 -7.93 22.20
CA ARG A 157 1.25 -8.77 23.30
C ARG A 157 0.49 -10.07 23.53
N ARG A 158 -0.74 -10.21 23.05
CA ARG A 158 -1.61 -11.36 23.27
C ARG A 158 -1.79 -12.24 22.03
N ARG A 159 -1.31 -11.78 20.90
CA ARG A 159 -1.29 -12.55 19.67
C ARG A 159 -0.22 -13.64 19.74
N GLN A 160 -0.48 -14.80 19.17
CA GLN A 160 0.47 -15.90 19.11
C GLN A 160 1.75 -15.50 18.35
N ASP A 161 2.90 -16.02 18.79
CA ASP A 161 4.19 -15.74 18.14
C ASP A 161 4.18 -16.21 16.69
N GLY A 162 4.61 -15.31 15.80
CA GLY A 162 4.60 -15.54 14.35
C GLY A 162 3.28 -15.27 13.65
N MET A 163 2.15 -15.15 14.36
CA MET A 163 0.86 -14.83 13.75
C MET A 163 0.85 -13.38 13.25
N PRO A 164 0.47 -13.12 11.97
CA PRO A 164 0.31 -11.76 11.48
C PRO A 164 -0.83 -11.03 12.18
N ALA A 165 -0.70 -9.71 12.34
CA ALA A 165 -1.82 -8.90 12.79
C ALA A 165 -2.92 -8.86 11.73
N PHE A 166 -4.18 -8.99 12.15
CA PHE A 166 -5.29 -8.73 11.25
C PHE A 166 -5.29 -7.24 10.87
N PRO A 167 -5.52 -6.91 9.60
CA PRO A 167 -5.60 -5.51 9.17
C PRO A 167 -6.71 -4.76 9.93
N PRO A 168 -6.47 -3.52 10.39
CA PRO A 168 -7.50 -2.71 11.02
C PRO A 168 -8.74 -2.55 10.11
N GLY A 169 -9.93 -2.65 10.69
CA GLY A 169 -11.20 -2.52 9.95
C GLY A 169 -11.64 -3.77 9.17
N ARG A 170 -10.86 -4.87 9.21
CA ARG A 170 -11.29 -6.17 8.66
C ARG A 170 -12.07 -6.97 9.68
N SER A 171 -12.99 -7.83 9.20
CA SER A 171 -13.76 -8.73 10.05
C SER A 171 -12.85 -9.76 10.74
N ALA A 172 -13.20 -10.11 11.98
CA ALA A 172 -12.61 -11.28 12.65
C ALA A 172 -13.28 -12.57 12.17
N PRO A 173 -12.63 -13.74 12.32
CA PRO A 173 -13.28 -15.02 12.17
C PRO A 173 -14.45 -15.13 13.15
N ALA A 174 -15.66 -15.43 12.66
CA ALA A 174 -16.86 -15.55 13.47
C ALA A 174 -17.29 -17.01 13.52
N PHE A 175 -16.78 -17.71 14.52
CA PHE A 175 -17.15 -19.11 14.80
C PHE A 175 -18.55 -19.17 15.42
N PRO A 176 -19.39 -20.17 15.08
CA PRO A 176 -20.67 -20.38 15.72
C PRO A 176 -20.50 -20.77 17.19
N ARG A 177 -21.23 -20.07 18.05
CA ARG A 177 -21.18 -20.21 19.50
C ARG A 177 -22.55 -20.58 20.06
N VAL A 178 -22.58 -21.54 20.96
CA VAL A 178 -23.76 -22.01 21.68
C VAL A 178 -23.56 -21.88 23.19
N GLY A 179 -24.52 -21.28 23.88
CA GLY A 179 -24.49 -21.17 25.35
C GLY A 179 -23.41 -20.22 25.89
N GLY A 180 -23.05 -20.43 27.15
CA GLY A 180 -22.06 -19.62 27.85
C GLY A 180 -22.53 -18.23 28.25
N GLN A 181 -21.70 -17.53 29.03
CA GLN A 181 -21.96 -16.14 29.42
C GLN A 181 -21.58 -15.17 28.28
N ARG A 182 -22.32 -14.07 28.15
CA ARG A 182 -22.01 -13.04 27.16
C ARG A 182 -20.74 -12.27 27.58
N VAL A 183 -19.76 -12.23 26.70
CA VAL A 183 -18.48 -11.55 26.93
C VAL A 183 -18.43 -10.23 26.16
N ARG A 184 -17.92 -9.21 26.83
CA ARG A 184 -17.71 -7.90 26.19
C ARG A 184 -16.62 -8.01 25.10
N HIS A 185 -16.90 -7.44 23.92
CA HIS A 185 -16.00 -7.46 22.75
C HIS A 185 -15.79 -8.84 22.10
N GLU A 186 -16.67 -9.80 22.33
CA GLU A 186 -16.68 -11.05 21.57
C GLU A 186 -16.92 -10.81 20.08
N GLN A 187 -16.28 -11.63 19.25
CA GLN A 187 -16.44 -11.61 17.79
C GLN A 187 -17.09 -12.93 17.28
N LEU A 188 -17.46 -13.82 18.19
CA LEU A 188 -18.10 -15.09 17.86
C LEU A 188 -19.57 -14.87 17.45
N ASP A 189 -20.09 -15.77 16.63
CA ASP A 189 -21.46 -15.68 16.10
C ASP A 189 -22.41 -16.50 17.00
N ASN A 190 -23.22 -15.82 17.81
CA ASN A 190 -24.19 -16.49 18.68
C ASN A 190 -25.34 -17.09 17.87
N VAL A 191 -25.35 -18.41 17.68
CA VAL A 191 -26.32 -19.10 16.82
C VAL A 191 -27.69 -19.27 17.45
N THR A 192 -27.80 -19.20 18.78
CA THR A 192 -29.06 -19.37 19.53
C THR A 192 -29.88 -18.10 19.65
N ASP A 193 -29.37 -16.98 19.15
CA ASP A 193 -30.16 -15.75 19.01
C ASP A 193 -31.10 -15.90 17.80
N GLY A 194 -32.38 -15.68 18.00
CA GLY A 194 -33.40 -15.71 16.93
C GLY A 194 -33.15 -14.69 15.81
N GLN A 195 -32.32 -13.66 16.06
CA GLN A 195 -31.87 -12.71 15.06
C GLN A 195 -30.62 -13.15 14.33
N SER A 196 -29.97 -14.23 14.76
CA SER A 196 -28.77 -14.75 14.10
C SER A 196 -29.05 -15.18 12.66
N TRP A 197 -28.02 -15.13 11.82
CA TRP A 197 -28.11 -15.65 10.46
C TRP A 197 -28.52 -17.13 10.47
N TYR A 198 -27.98 -17.91 11.38
CA TYR A 198 -28.21 -19.35 11.52
C TYR A 198 -29.67 -19.67 11.83
N ALA A 199 -30.26 -18.96 12.79
CA ALA A 199 -31.66 -19.12 13.17
C ALA A 199 -32.60 -18.76 12.01
N ARG A 200 -32.34 -17.63 11.34
CA ARG A 200 -33.14 -17.17 10.18
C ARG A 200 -32.97 -18.07 8.97
N TRP A 201 -31.75 -18.54 8.67
CA TRP A 201 -31.50 -19.49 7.60
C TRP A 201 -32.26 -20.79 7.81
N THR A 202 -32.12 -21.40 9.00
CA THR A 202 -32.85 -22.60 9.40
C THR A 202 -34.35 -22.38 9.27
N GLY A 203 -34.88 -21.25 9.76
CA GLY A 203 -36.30 -20.92 9.66
C GLY A 203 -36.80 -20.87 8.21
N ARG A 204 -36.03 -20.24 7.31
CA ARG A 204 -36.43 -20.12 5.90
C ARG A 204 -36.36 -21.45 5.15
N VAL A 205 -35.34 -22.28 5.41
CA VAL A 205 -35.21 -23.58 4.72
C VAL A 205 -36.27 -24.57 5.19
N LEU A 206 -36.52 -24.63 6.49
CA LEU A 206 -37.45 -25.60 7.10
C LEU A 206 -38.90 -25.09 7.21
N GLY A 207 -39.14 -23.82 6.91
CA GLY A 207 -40.49 -23.23 7.00
C GLY A 207 -40.96 -22.98 8.43
N VAL A 208 -40.04 -22.72 9.37
CA VAL A 208 -40.36 -22.48 10.78
C VAL A 208 -39.99 -21.07 11.23
N SER A 209 -40.47 -20.63 12.39
CA SER A 209 -40.09 -19.35 12.96
C SER A 209 -38.57 -19.33 13.30
N ALA A 210 -37.96 -18.13 13.35
CA ALA A 210 -36.56 -17.98 13.70
C ALA A 210 -36.25 -18.50 15.13
N GLY A 211 -37.17 -18.41 16.06
CA GLY A 211 -37.04 -18.98 17.41
C GLY A 211 -36.92 -20.51 17.41
N HIS A 212 -37.73 -21.20 16.61
CA HIS A 212 -37.58 -22.63 16.37
C HIS A 212 -36.30 -22.93 15.60
N GLY A 213 -35.95 -22.10 14.58
CA GLY A 213 -34.72 -22.21 13.85
C GLY A 213 -33.46 -22.14 14.73
N ALA A 214 -33.49 -21.32 15.78
CA ALA A 214 -32.37 -21.23 16.73
C ALA A 214 -32.18 -22.53 17.56
N ARG A 215 -33.26 -23.20 17.93
CA ARG A 215 -33.18 -24.52 18.61
C ARG A 215 -32.71 -25.63 17.67
N LEU A 216 -33.31 -25.68 16.48
CA LEU A 216 -32.97 -26.70 15.48
C LEU A 216 -31.52 -26.58 15.00
N VAL A 217 -30.98 -25.38 14.79
CA VAL A 217 -29.58 -25.22 14.39
C VAL A 217 -28.60 -25.61 15.49
N ARG A 218 -28.96 -25.44 16.76
CA ARG A 218 -28.16 -25.96 17.88
C ARG A 218 -28.03 -27.47 17.78
N SER A 219 -29.14 -28.20 17.63
CA SER A 219 -29.17 -29.65 17.46
C SER A 219 -28.36 -30.06 16.21
N LEU A 220 -28.46 -29.31 15.10
CA LEU A 220 -27.66 -29.59 13.90
C LEU A 220 -26.16 -29.47 14.15
N LEU A 221 -25.70 -28.47 14.89
CA LEU A 221 -24.26 -28.29 15.18
C LEU A 221 -23.76 -29.45 16.07
N GLU A 222 -24.56 -29.91 17.02
CA GLU A 222 -24.25 -31.07 17.85
C GLU A 222 -24.17 -32.37 17.01
N CYS A 223 -25.11 -32.60 16.08
CA CYS A 223 -25.06 -33.76 15.17
C CYS A 223 -23.89 -33.67 14.19
N LEU A 224 -23.56 -32.51 13.67
CA LEU A 224 -22.37 -32.31 12.81
C LEU A 224 -21.07 -32.59 13.56
N HIS A 225 -21.01 -32.23 14.84
CA HIS A 225 -19.87 -32.58 15.70
C HIS A 225 -19.77 -34.07 15.93
N HIS A 226 -20.86 -34.74 16.29
CA HIS A 226 -20.86 -36.20 16.48
C HIS A 226 -20.52 -36.96 15.18
N ALA A 227 -20.91 -36.45 14.04
CA ALA A 227 -20.51 -36.99 12.73
C ALA A 227 -19.06 -36.65 12.33
N GLY A 228 -18.31 -35.94 13.18
CA GLY A 228 -16.92 -35.53 12.94
C GLY A 228 -16.75 -34.49 11.80
N VAL A 229 -17.83 -33.80 11.40
CA VAL A 229 -17.78 -32.71 10.40
C VAL A 229 -17.32 -31.41 11.03
N LEU A 230 -17.66 -31.22 12.31
CA LEU A 230 -17.21 -30.06 13.10
C LEU A 230 -16.46 -30.53 14.34
N GLU A 231 -15.53 -29.70 14.80
CA GLU A 231 -14.91 -29.80 16.12
C GLU A 231 -15.61 -28.86 17.09
N ALA A 232 -15.72 -29.27 18.36
CA ALA A 232 -16.29 -28.46 19.41
C ALA A 232 -15.26 -28.13 20.48
N THR A 233 -15.15 -26.88 20.87
CA THR A 233 -14.24 -26.39 21.92
C THR A 233 -15.06 -25.65 22.98
N THR A 234 -14.81 -25.93 24.27
CA THR A 234 -15.41 -25.19 25.39
C THR A 234 -14.53 -23.97 25.72
N THR A 235 -15.12 -22.79 25.72
CA THR A 235 -14.41 -21.53 26.01
C THR A 235 -14.36 -21.24 27.53
N GLN A 236 -13.60 -20.20 27.92
CA GLN A 236 -13.53 -19.77 29.33
C GLN A 236 -14.89 -19.32 29.88
N ALA A 237 -15.76 -18.73 29.05
CA ALA A 237 -17.14 -18.36 29.45
C ALA A 237 -18.13 -19.54 29.41
N GLN A 238 -17.65 -20.77 29.32
CA GLN A 238 -18.45 -22.00 29.27
C GLN A 238 -19.40 -22.04 28.06
N ALA A 239 -18.99 -21.41 26.95
CA ALA A 239 -19.66 -21.55 25.66
C ALA A 239 -19.06 -22.72 24.87
N THR A 240 -19.88 -23.38 24.06
CA THR A 240 -19.40 -24.36 23.07
C THR A 240 -19.26 -23.61 21.73
N VAL A 241 -18.05 -23.66 21.16
CA VAL A 241 -17.73 -23.07 19.88
C VAL A 241 -17.41 -24.18 18.88
N TYR A 242 -17.97 -24.07 17.68
CA TYR A 242 -17.79 -25.06 16.64
C TYR A 242 -16.88 -24.52 15.54
N ALA A 243 -15.96 -25.35 15.05
CA ALA A 243 -15.03 -25.05 13.98
C ALA A 243 -15.03 -26.17 12.93
N ILE A 244 -14.78 -25.82 11.69
CA ILE A 244 -14.52 -26.80 10.63
C ILE A 244 -13.05 -27.23 10.76
N PRO A 245 -12.74 -28.51 10.93
CA PRO A 245 -11.38 -29.03 10.81
C PRO A 245 -10.81 -28.70 9.42
N ASP A 246 -9.57 -28.28 9.35
CA ASP A 246 -8.92 -27.92 8.08
C ASP A 246 -8.93 -29.08 7.08
N GLU A 247 -8.86 -30.31 7.54
CA GLU A 247 -8.98 -31.54 6.76
C GLU A 247 -10.35 -31.77 6.12
N ARG A 248 -11.36 -31.02 6.49
CA ARG A 248 -12.69 -31.07 5.86
C ARG A 248 -12.83 -30.10 4.71
N ILE A 249 -11.85 -29.22 4.48
CA ILE A 249 -11.85 -28.31 3.35
C ILE A 249 -11.32 -29.03 2.11
N VAL A 250 -12.13 -29.10 1.08
CA VAL A 250 -11.77 -29.72 -0.22
C VAL A 250 -11.68 -28.62 -1.27
N VAL A 251 -10.54 -28.58 -1.96
CA VAL A 251 -10.29 -27.61 -3.02
C VAL A 251 -9.94 -28.36 -4.31
N ARG A 252 -10.41 -27.86 -5.42
CA ARG A 252 -9.99 -28.33 -6.74
C ARG A 252 -9.96 -27.20 -7.78
N ALA A 253 -9.13 -27.37 -8.79
CA ALA A 253 -9.14 -26.50 -9.97
C ALA A 253 -10.49 -26.56 -10.69
N THR A 254 -10.91 -25.45 -11.28
CA THR A 254 -12.14 -25.35 -12.04
C THR A 254 -11.86 -25.46 -13.52
N LEU A 255 -12.63 -26.29 -14.24
CA LEU A 255 -12.53 -26.43 -15.68
C LEU A 255 -13.31 -25.31 -16.38
N ASP A 256 -12.82 -24.83 -17.53
CA ASP A 256 -13.52 -23.83 -18.35
C ASP A 256 -14.92 -24.28 -18.78
N LYS A 257 -15.10 -25.59 -18.95
CA LYS A 257 -16.41 -26.19 -19.25
C LYS A 257 -17.40 -25.98 -18.12
N GLU A 258 -16.98 -26.17 -16.86
CA GLU A 258 -17.83 -26.02 -15.67
C GLU A 258 -18.30 -24.57 -15.47
N LEU A 259 -17.45 -23.59 -15.83
CA LEU A 259 -17.80 -22.17 -15.80
C LEU A 259 -18.97 -21.86 -16.77
N ARG A 260 -18.90 -22.41 -17.97
CA ARG A 260 -19.93 -22.21 -19.01
C ARG A 260 -21.22 -22.98 -18.72
N GLU A 261 -21.11 -24.16 -18.13
CA GLU A 261 -22.25 -25.03 -17.80
C GLU A 261 -23.03 -24.60 -16.55
N SER A 262 -22.66 -23.48 -15.92
CA SER A 262 -23.34 -22.92 -14.74
C SER A 262 -23.36 -23.85 -13.53
N VAL A 263 -22.34 -24.71 -13.37
CA VAL A 263 -22.29 -25.73 -12.31
C VAL A 263 -21.45 -25.33 -11.09
N ILE A 264 -20.83 -24.14 -11.12
CA ILE A 264 -19.92 -23.69 -10.03
C ILE A 264 -20.29 -22.32 -9.43
N LEU A 265 -21.39 -21.73 -9.86
CA LEU A 265 -21.83 -20.43 -9.36
C LEU A 265 -23.32 -20.46 -9.08
N LEU A 266 -23.69 -19.96 -7.90
CA LEU A 266 -25.05 -19.64 -7.55
C LEU A 266 -25.26 -18.13 -7.63
N ARG A 267 -26.42 -17.71 -8.09
CA ARG A 267 -26.88 -16.32 -8.08
C ARG A 267 -28.28 -16.24 -7.49
N CYS A 268 -28.50 -15.28 -6.62
CA CYS A 268 -29.83 -15.00 -6.12
C CYS A 268 -30.67 -14.30 -7.20
N ASP A 269 -31.92 -14.72 -7.39
CA ASP A 269 -32.87 -14.12 -8.33
C ASP A 269 -33.29 -12.70 -7.94
N LEU A 270 -33.30 -12.38 -6.65
CA LEU A 270 -33.76 -11.08 -6.13
C LEU A 270 -32.58 -10.09 -5.93
N CYS A 271 -31.60 -10.41 -5.06
CA CYS A 271 -30.53 -9.48 -4.71
C CYS A 271 -29.29 -9.58 -5.61
N GLN A 272 -29.28 -10.51 -6.56
CA GLN A 272 -28.16 -10.77 -7.51
C GLN A 272 -26.83 -11.13 -6.84
N ALA A 273 -26.83 -11.40 -5.53
CA ALA A 273 -25.63 -11.87 -4.83
C ALA A 273 -25.15 -13.18 -5.43
N VAL A 274 -23.83 -13.28 -5.63
CA VAL A 274 -23.18 -14.46 -6.22
C VAL A 274 -22.44 -15.25 -5.14
N HIS A 275 -22.53 -16.58 -5.24
CA HIS A 275 -21.91 -17.52 -4.33
C HIS A 275 -21.26 -18.63 -5.16
N PRO A 276 -19.92 -18.57 -5.34
CA PRO A 276 -19.20 -19.67 -5.97
C PRO A 276 -19.19 -20.90 -5.07
N GLY A 277 -19.09 -22.07 -5.66
CA GLY A 277 -19.01 -23.34 -4.92
C GLY A 277 -18.69 -24.50 -5.85
N SER A 278 -18.45 -25.67 -5.27
CA SER A 278 -18.29 -26.89 -6.05
C SER A 278 -19.59 -27.25 -6.80
N PRO A 279 -19.55 -28.10 -7.83
CA PRO A 279 -20.77 -28.58 -8.48
C PRO A 279 -21.75 -29.25 -7.51
N ASP A 280 -21.25 -29.92 -6.48
CA ASP A 280 -22.09 -30.51 -5.44
C ASP A 280 -22.77 -29.44 -4.59
N THR A 281 -22.00 -28.43 -4.14
CA THR A 281 -22.55 -27.29 -3.41
C THR A 281 -23.62 -26.55 -4.22
N VAL A 282 -23.36 -26.28 -5.51
CA VAL A 282 -24.31 -25.61 -6.38
C VAL A 282 -25.59 -26.44 -6.54
N ARG A 283 -25.46 -27.76 -6.80
CA ARG A 283 -26.61 -28.66 -6.93
C ARG A 283 -27.42 -28.73 -5.62
N GLN A 284 -26.74 -28.78 -4.47
CA GLN A 284 -27.37 -28.88 -3.16
C GLN A 284 -28.11 -27.61 -2.76
N LEU A 285 -27.61 -26.44 -3.12
CA LEU A 285 -28.20 -25.14 -2.77
C LEU A 285 -29.08 -24.52 -3.85
N THR A 286 -29.14 -25.06 -5.08
CA THR A 286 -30.07 -24.57 -6.12
C THR A 286 -31.50 -24.72 -5.65
N GLY A 287 -32.30 -23.64 -5.69
CA GLY A 287 -33.67 -23.57 -5.19
C GLY A 287 -33.78 -23.32 -3.68
N ALA A 288 -32.67 -23.29 -2.95
CA ALA A 288 -32.67 -22.88 -1.55
C ALA A 288 -32.84 -21.36 -1.39
N PRO A 289 -33.27 -20.87 -0.24
CA PRO A 289 -33.31 -19.44 0.06
C PRO A 289 -31.93 -18.78 -0.11
N CYS A 290 -31.90 -17.48 -0.39
CA CYS A 290 -30.66 -16.73 -0.54
C CYS A 290 -29.80 -16.80 0.73
N LEU A 291 -28.48 -16.98 0.57
CA LEU A 291 -27.53 -16.96 1.69
C LEU A 291 -27.35 -15.56 2.32
N ASN A 292 -27.81 -14.50 1.66
CA ASN A 292 -27.89 -13.19 2.29
C ASN A 292 -29.06 -13.16 3.29
N GLY A 293 -28.76 -12.96 4.58
CA GLY A 293 -29.72 -13.05 5.67
C GLY A 293 -30.92 -12.10 5.59
N ASN A 294 -30.84 -11.04 4.80
CA ASN A 294 -31.90 -10.02 4.64
C ASN A 294 -32.54 -10.07 3.23
N CYS A 295 -32.50 -11.20 2.54
CA CYS A 295 -33.05 -11.36 1.21
C CYS A 295 -33.94 -12.60 1.14
N ASP A 296 -35.17 -12.42 0.62
CA ASP A 296 -36.16 -13.48 0.46
C ASP A 296 -36.12 -14.19 -0.91
N GLY A 297 -35.09 -13.88 -1.73
CA GLY A 297 -34.87 -14.53 -3.02
C GLY A 297 -34.42 -15.97 -2.88
N GLN A 298 -34.36 -16.66 -4.02
CA GLN A 298 -33.87 -18.03 -4.14
C GLN A 298 -32.57 -18.11 -4.94
N LEU A 299 -31.78 -19.13 -4.69
CA LEU A 299 -30.54 -19.40 -5.39
C LEU A 299 -30.77 -20.20 -6.67
N ALA A 300 -30.25 -19.71 -7.77
CA ALA A 300 -30.24 -20.40 -9.04
C ALA A 300 -28.80 -20.57 -9.54
N SER A 301 -28.52 -21.63 -10.28
CA SER A 301 -27.23 -21.80 -10.96
C SER A 301 -27.06 -20.71 -12.02
N ALA A 302 -25.84 -20.19 -12.15
CA ALA A 302 -25.52 -19.12 -13.08
C ALA A 302 -24.17 -19.37 -13.78
N PRO A 303 -24.01 -18.92 -15.04
CA PRO A 303 -22.73 -19.02 -15.71
C PRO A 303 -21.72 -18.03 -15.13
N MET A 304 -20.44 -18.38 -15.22
CA MET A 304 -19.33 -17.51 -14.92
C MET A 304 -18.47 -17.35 -16.18
N ALA A 305 -18.03 -16.12 -16.45
CA ALA A 305 -17.18 -15.88 -17.62
C ALA A 305 -15.82 -16.57 -17.46
N PRO A 306 -15.40 -17.44 -18.41
CA PRO A 306 -14.08 -18.07 -18.35
C PRO A 306 -12.93 -17.09 -18.59
N ASP A 307 -13.20 -15.97 -19.28
CA ASP A 307 -12.23 -14.95 -19.69
C ASP A 307 -12.01 -13.88 -18.60
N ASN A 308 -12.11 -14.26 -17.33
CA ASN A 308 -11.83 -13.35 -16.23
C ASN A 308 -10.32 -13.02 -16.19
N PHE A 309 -9.98 -11.72 -16.27
CA PHE A 309 -8.61 -11.23 -16.24
C PHE A 309 -7.80 -11.80 -15.07
N TYR A 310 -8.36 -11.78 -13.85
CA TYR A 310 -7.66 -12.27 -12.66
C TYR A 310 -7.46 -13.79 -12.69
N ARG A 311 -8.41 -14.55 -13.25
CA ARG A 311 -8.23 -15.97 -13.46
C ARG A 311 -7.09 -16.26 -14.43
N GLY A 312 -7.02 -15.53 -15.54
CA GLY A 312 -5.91 -15.59 -16.48
C GLY A 312 -4.58 -15.24 -15.81
N PHE A 313 -4.58 -14.18 -15.00
CA PHE A 313 -3.41 -13.75 -14.24
C PHE A 313 -2.92 -14.83 -13.26
N TYR A 314 -3.80 -15.49 -12.51
CA TYR A 314 -3.42 -16.58 -11.59
C TYR A 314 -2.89 -17.82 -12.31
N ARG A 315 -3.31 -18.08 -13.54
CA ARG A 315 -2.86 -19.22 -14.34
C ARG A 315 -1.54 -18.99 -15.07
N THR A 316 -1.20 -17.76 -15.37
CA THR A 316 -0.05 -17.39 -16.21
C THR A 316 1.02 -16.60 -15.46
N SER A 317 0.77 -16.22 -14.21
CA SER A 317 1.71 -15.40 -13.47
C SER A 317 2.92 -16.21 -13.01
N ASP A 318 4.08 -15.72 -13.39
CA ASP A 318 5.34 -16.00 -12.71
C ASP A 318 5.36 -15.12 -11.43
N PRO A 319 5.17 -15.69 -10.23
CA PRO A 319 5.05 -14.90 -9.03
C PRO A 319 6.38 -14.24 -8.70
N ARG A 320 6.48 -12.93 -8.98
CA ARG A 320 7.67 -12.16 -8.68
C ARG A 320 7.50 -11.43 -7.36
N ARG A 321 8.53 -11.53 -6.53
CA ARG A 321 8.58 -10.76 -5.30
C ARG A 321 8.58 -9.26 -5.62
N ILE A 322 7.68 -8.51 -4.96
CA ILE A 322 7.70 -7.04 -5.02
C ILE A 322 8.61 -6.52 -3.92
N VAL A 323 9.70 -5.89 -4.33
CA VAL A 323 10.63 -5.20 -3.44
C VAL A 323 10.52 -3.71 -3.72
N ALA A 324 9.73 -3.02 -2.91
CA ALA A 324 9.55 -1.58 -3.02
C ALA A 324 10.57 -0.83 -2.17
N ARG A 325 11.14 0.24 -2.72
CA ARG A 325 12.00 1.20 -2.01
C ARG A 325 11.55 2.62 -2.29
N GLU A 326 11.66 3.48 -1.30
CA GLU A 326 11.49 4.91 -1.52
C GLU A 326 12.74 5.51 -2.16
N HIS A 327 12.53 6.55 -2.96
CA HIS A 327 13.59 7.34 -3.57
C HIS A 327 13.27 8.82 -3.39
N THR A 328 13.82 9.40 -2.34
CA THR A 328 13.57 10.79 -1.94
C THR A 328 14.88 11.51 -1.64
N SER A 329 14.83 12.84 -1.61
CA SER A 329 15.99 13.67 -1.21
C SER A 329 16.37 13.52 0.27
N MET A 330 15.55 12.84 1.07
CA MET A 330 15.81 12.61 2.50
C MET A 330 16.78 11.43 2.72
N LEU A 331 16.97 10.58 1.73
CA LEU A 331 17.93 9.49 1.79
C LEU A 331 19.36 10.02 1.59
N SER A 332 20.33 9.36 2.22
CA SER A 332 21.74 9.63 1.92
C SER A 332 22.08 9.29 0.46
N ASP A 333 23.08 9.95 -0.09
CA ASP A 333 23.53 9.71 -1.47
C ASP A 333 23.93 8.25 -1.71
N GLN A 334 24.56 7.63 -0.71
CA GLN A 334 24.95 6.22 -0.78
C GLN A 334 23.73 5.30 -0.88
N GLN A 335 22.68 5.52 -0.07
CA GLN A 335 21.47 4.72 -0.12
C GLN A 335 20.70 4.92 -1.43
N ARG A 336 20.65 6.16 -1.95
CA ARG A 336 20.03 6.44 -3.25
C ARG A 336 20.72 5.67 -4.36
N LEU A 337 22.05 5.74 -4.41
CA LEU A 337 22.86 5.07 -5.42
C LEU A 337 22.74 3.53 -5.32
N GLU A 338 22.67 2.98 -4.11
CA GLU A 338 22.43 1.55 -3.88
C GLU A 338 21.09 1.11 -4.46
N TYR A 339 20.00 1.86 -4.19
CA TYR A 339 18.68 1.54 -4.71
C TYR A 339 18.55 1.70 -6.22
N GLU A 340 19.19 2.74 -6.79
CA GLU A 340 19.26 2.94 -8.24
C GLU A 340 20.01 1.81 -8.94
N ASN A 341 21.16 1.43 -8.43
CA ASN A 341 21.97 0.34 -9.00
C ASN A 341 21.27 -1.01 -8.85
N GLY A 342 20.66 -1.28 -7.69
CA GLY A 342 19.86 -2.47 -7.47
C GLY A 342 18.66 -2.54 -8.44
N PHE A 343 17.97 -1.44 -8.66
CA PHE A 343 16.85 -1.37 -9.59
C PHE A 343 17.29 -1.63 -11.05
N LYS A 344 18.43 -1.07 -11.47
CA LYS A 344 19.03 -1.31 -12.81
C LYS A 344 19.50 -2.74 -13.00
N ALA A 345 20.03 -3.38 -11.95
CA ALA A 345 20.54 -4.76 -12.02
C ALA A 345 19.42 -5.78 -12.31
N GLY A 346 18.14 -5.41 -12.06
CA GLY A 346 16.99 -6.18 -12.46
C GLY A 346 16.80 -7.49 -11.70
N SER A 347 16.16 -8.46 -12.34
CA SER A 347 15.62 -9.67 -11.73
C SER A 347 16.62 -10.72 -11.26
N MET A 348 17.92 -10.51 -11.45
CA MET A 348 18.97 -11.49 -11.07
C MET A 348 19.20 -11.53 -9.55
N ASP A 349 18.87 -10.45 -8.82
CA ASP A 349 18.93 -10.41 -7.37
C ASP A 349 17.51 -10.36 -6.77
N PRO A 350 17.06 -11.42 -6.05
CA PRO A 350 15.75 -11.44 -5.42
C PRO A 350 15.51 -10.35 -4.39
N SER A 351 16.57 -9.72 -3.88
CA SER A 351 16.49 -8.60 -2.92
C SER A 351 16.53 -7.23 -3.58
N ALA A 352 16.85 -7.17 -4.88
CA ALA A 352 16.90 -5.92 -5.63
C ALA A 352 15.51 -5.27 -5.71
N PRO A 353 15.42 -3.94 -5.59
CA PRO A 353 14.16 -3.25 -5.76
C PRO A 353 13.65 -3.37 -7.20
N ASN A 354 12.38 -3.69 -7.36
CA ASN A 354 11.66 -3.68 -8.63
C ASN A 354 10.52 -2.66 -8.68
N VAL A 355 10.29 -1.95 -7.57
CA VAL A 355 9.38 -0.82 -7.47
C VAL A 355 10.09 0.32 -6.74
N LEU A 356 10.18 1.50 -7.38
CA LEU A 356 10.65 2.73 -6.75
C LEU A 356 9.48 3.68 -6.52
N VAL A 357 9.31 4.13 -5.27
CA VAL A 357 8.33 5.15 -4.90
C VAL A 357 9.09 6.47 -4.74
N ALA A 358 8.92 7.38 -5.69
CA ALA A 358 9.73 8.58 -5.77
C ALA A 358 8.94 9.87 -5.64
N THR A 359 9.59 10.88 -5.13
CA THR A 359 9.17 12.28 -5.26
C THR A 359 9.55 12.81 -6.66
N PRO A 360 9.13 14.04 -7.04
CA PRO A 360 9.54 14.65 -8.31
C PRO A 360 11.05 14.74 -8.57
N THR A 361 11.88 14.42 -7.59
CA THR A 361 13.35 14.37 -7.76
C THR A 361 13.79 13.47 -8.91
N LEU A 362 13.05 12.39 -9.20
CA LEU A 362 13.32 11.53 -10.35
C LEU A 362 12.95 12.16 -11.71
N GLU A 363 12.31 13.34 -11.75
CA GLU A 363 12.08 14.09 -13.01
C GLU A 363 13.40 14.61 -13.61
N MET A 364 14.38 14.87 -12.76
CA MET A 364 15.63 15.55 -13.08
C MET A 364 16.74 14.60 -13.57
N GLY A 365 16.58 14.05 -14.78
CA GLY A 365 17.73 13.48 -15.53
C GLY A 365 18.46 12.26 -14.94
N ILE A 366 18.01 11.71 -13.79
CA ILE A 366 18.63 10.52 -13.19
C ILE A 366 18.38 9.32 -14.10
N ASP A 367 19.44 8.61 -14.44
CA ASP A 367 19.31 7.35 -15.17
C ASP A 367 18.92 6.23 -14.21
N ILE A 368 17.68 5.75 -14.31
CA ILE A 368 17.13 4.62 -13.54
C ILE A 368 16.92 3.36 -14.38
N GLY A 369 17.46 3.36 -15.60
CA GLY A 369 17.28 2.25 -16.54
C GLY A 369 15.94 2.30 -17.27
N ASP A 370 15.52 1.16 -17.81
CA ASP A 370 14.25 1.03 -18.54
C ASP A 370 13.09 0.71 -17.60
N LEU A 371 12.04 1.51 -17.67
CA LEU A 371 10.82 1.28 -16.91
C LEU A 371 9.75 0.66 -17.81
N SER A 372 9.13 -0.41 -17.35
CA SER A 372 7.94 -0.98 -18.01
C SER A 372 6.65 -0.27 -17.61
N THR A 373 6.61 0.29 -16.42
CA THR A 373 5.39 0.90 -15.86
C THR A 373 5.71 2.15 -15.06
N VAL A 374 4.94 3.21 -15.27
CA VAL A 374 4.94 4.41 -14.45
C VAL A 374 3.57 4.61 -13.83
N PHE A 375 3.52 4.78 -12.52
CA PHE A 375 2.30 5.07 -11.79
C PHE A 375 2.37 6.46 -11.16
N LEU A 376 1.55 7.39 -11.65
CA LEU A 376 1.42 8.73 -11.08
C LEU A 376 0.29 8.77 -10.05
N SER A 377 0.63 8.95 -8.78
CA SER A 377 -0.35 9.04 -7.67
C SER A 377 -1.19 10.32 -7.72
N SER A 378 -0.82 11.28 -8.56
CA SER A 378 -1.60 12.49 -8.84
C SER A 378 -1.24 13.03 -10.22
N LEU A 379 -2.22 13.68 -10.87
CA LEU A 379 -1.99 14.35 -12.14
C LEU A 379 -1.08 15.57 -11.94
N PRO A 380 0.03 15.71 -12.67
CA PRO A 380 0.85 16.91 -12.69
C PRO A 380 0.07 18.15 -13.18
N ARG A 381 0.49 19.33 -12.73
CA ARG A 381 -0.22 20.57 -13.07
C ARG A 381 -0.09 20.97 -14.55
N ASN A 382 1.02 20.65 -15.18
CA ASN A 382 1.30 21.02 -16.57
C ASN A 382 1.74 19.81 -17.41
N VAL A 383 1.60 19.97 -18.72
CA VAL A 383 1.93 18.95 -19.73
C VAL A 383 3.41 18.57 -19.68
N ALA A 384 4.30 19.55 -19.50
CA ALA A 384 5.74 19.29 -19.48
C ALA A 384 6.13 18.31 -18.37
N ASN A 385 5.65 18.53 -17.14
CA ASN A 385 5.91 17.64 -16.01
C ASN A 385 5.29 16.25 -16.22
N TYR A 386 4.09 16.20 -16.82
CA TYR A 386 3.46 14.94 -17.18
C TYR A 386 4.34 14.13 -18.14
N VAL A 387 4.72 14.73 -19.25
CA VAL A 387 5.55 14.08 -20.29
C VAL A 387 6.93 13.69 -19.74
N GLN A 388 7.56 14.52 -18.88
CA GLN A 388 8.84 14.19 -18.26
C GLN A 388 8.77 12.97 -17.34
N ARG A 389 7.65 12.76 -16.64
CA ARG A 389 7.45 11.60 -15.77
C ARG A 389 7.17 10.34 -16.55
N ILE A 390 6.23 10.37 -17.48
CA ILE A 390 5.87 9.17 -18.27
C ILE A 390 6.96 8.81 -19.28
N GLY A 391 7.68 9.79 -19.82
CA GLY A 391 8.78 9.60 -20.77
C GLY A 391 10.01 8.87 -20.22
N ARG A 392 9.92 8.34 -19.00
CA ARG A 392 10.91 7.42 -18.41
C ARG A 392 10.66 5.97 -18.77
N ALA A 393 9.43 5.62 -19.18
CA ALA A 393 9.06 4.26 -19.49
C ALA A 393 9.16 3.93 -20.98
N GLY A 394 9.39 2.66 -21.31
CA GLY A 394 9.36 2.13 -22.67
C GLY A 394 10.53 2.52 -23.56
N ARG A 395 11.64 2.99 -23.01
CA ARG A 395 12.78 3.46 -23.82
C ARG A 395 13.48 2.33 -24.57
N ALA A 396 13.63 1.16 -23.93
CA ALA A 396 14.29 0.02 -24.55
C ALA A 396 13.32 -0.82 -25.40
N THR A 397 12.08 -0.98 -24.94
CA THR A 397 11.09 -1.90 -25.58
C THR A 397 10.13 -1.20 -26.54
N GLY A 398 10.04 0.14 -26.49
CA GLY A 398 9.03 0.92 -27.22
C GLY A 398 7.60 0.74 -26.68
N SER A 399 7.42 0.02 -25.56
CA SER A 399 6.13 -0.24 -24.94
C SER A 399 6.18 -0.01 -23.45
N ALA A 400 5.19 0.71 -22.90
CA ALA A 400 5.07 0.99 -21.47
C ALA A 400 3.61 1.08 -21.06
N LEU A 401 3.36 0.86 -19.76
CA LEU A 401 2.07 1.14 -19.14
C LEU A 401 2.20 2.38 -18.25
N ASP A 402 1.47 3.44 -18.60
CA ASP A 402 1.37 4.63 -17.78
C ASP A 402 -0.01 4.73 -17.14
N VAL A 403 -0.03 4.77 -15.81
CA VAL A 403 -1.26 4.86 -15.01
C VAL A 403 -1.24 6.14 -14.20
N THR A 404 -2.21 7.02 -14.42
CA THR A 404 -2.33 8.29 -13.70
C THR A 404 -3.62 8.34 -12.89
N MET A 405 -3.50 8.54 -11.57
CA MET A 405 -4.65 8.76 -10.70
C MET A 405 -5.12 10.22 -10.79
N VAL A 406 -6.33 10.41 -11.27
CA VAL A 406 -6.96 11.74 -11.35
C VAL A 406 -8.06 11.83 -10.30
N ARG A 407 -7.98 12.84 -9.42
CA ARG A 407 -9.03 13.08 -8.43
C ARG A 407 -10.28 13.62 -9.12
N GLY A 408 -11.44 13.00 -8.89
CA GLY A 408 -12.73 13.39 -9.48
C GLY A 408 -13.33 14.68 -8.90
N ARG A 409 -12.48 15.64 -8.48
CA ARG A 409 -12.91 16.94 -7.92
C ARG A 409 -11.87 18.03 -8.18
N GLY A 410 -12.33 19.28 -8.12
CA GLY A 410 -11.48 20.46 -8.27
C GLY A 410 -10.97 20.67 -9.69
N GLU A 411 -9.82 21.29 -9.83
CA GLU A 411 -9.20 21.68 -11.09
C GLU A 411 -8.84 20.54 -12.05
N HIS A 412 -8.77 19.30 -11.53
CA HIS A 412 -8.42 18.13 -12.32
C HIS A 412 -9.63 17.47 -13.02
N LEU A 413 -10.85 17.79 -12.61
CA LEU A 413 -12.05 17.19 -13.18
C LEU A 413 -12.20 17.41 -14.71
N PRO A 414 -11.93 18.61 -15.26
CA PRO A 414 -11.95 18.81 -16.72
C PRO A 414 -10.93 17.94 -17.46
N ARG A 415 -9.78 17.64 -16.84
CA ARG A 415 -8.74 16.79 -17.44
C ARG A 415 -9.16 15.33 -17.52
N LEU A 416 -10.02 14.87 -16.61
CA LEU A 416 -10.59 13.53 -16.67
C LEU A 416 -11.54 13.39 -17.87
N GLY A 417 -12.26 14.46 -18.24
CA GLY A 417 -13.12 14.50 -19.42
C GLY A 417 -12.36 14.62 -20.75
N ASP A 418 -11.16 15.20 -20.73
CA ASP A 418 -10.27 15.33 -21.89
C ASP A 418 -8.82 14.94 -21.54
N PRO A 419 -8.50 13.64 -21.48
CA PRO A 419 -7.16 13.15 -21.18
C PRO A 419 -6.11 13.59 -22.22
N THR A 420 -6.52 13.79 -23.48
CA THR A 420 -5.62 14.15 -24.59
C THR A 420 -4.98 15.50 -24.39
N SER A 421 -5.64 16.39 -23.66
CA SER A 421 -5.08 17.70 -23.29
C SER A 421 -3.83 17.61 -22.39
N MET A 422 -3.60 16.46 -21.74
CA MET A 422 -2.37 16.20 -20.98
C MET A 422 -1.40 15.30 -21.74
N ILE A 423 -1.89 14.30 -22.47
CA ILE A 423 -1.05 13.33 -23.19
C ILE A 423 -0.35 14.00 -24.40
N ASN A 424 -1.10 14.76 -25.19
CA ASN A 424 -0.62 15.45 -26.39
C ASN A 424 -0.77 16.98 -26.27
N GLY A 425 -0.89 17.50 -25.06
CA GLY A 425 -1.08 18.94 -24.84
C GLY A 425 0.16 19.75 -25.22
N GLN A 426 -0.05 21.02 -25.49
CA GLN A 426 1.04 21.95 -25.78
C GLN A 426 1.91 22.18 -24.54
N VAL A 427 3.22 21.96 -24.69
CA VAL A 427 4.21 22.35 -23.69
C VAL A 427 4.41 23.85 -23.81
N ARG A 428 3.94 24.59 -22.82
CA ARG A 428 4.23 26.02 -22.71
C ARG A 428 5.57 26.19 -22.01
N PRO A 429 6.53 26.91 -22.61
CA PRO A 429 7.78 27.21 -21.93
C PRO A 429 7.48 27.99 -20.65
N PRO A 430 8.29 27.82 -19.59
CA PRO A 430 8.14 28.62 -18.40
C PRO A 430 8.35 30.09 -18.77
N ALA A 431 7.42 30.93 -18.38
CA ALA A 431 7.52 32.36 -18.56
C ALA A 431 7.83 33.00 -17.20
N THR A 432 8.86 33.83 -17.17
CA THR A 432 9.17 34.67 -16.02
C THR A 432 8.45 36.00 -16.18
N TYR A 433 7.80 36.48 -15.14
CA TYR A 433 7.21 37.81 -15.11
C TYR A 433 8.31 38.84 -14.93
N LEU A 434 8.88 39.25 -16.07
CA LEU A 434 10.04 40.15 -16.12
C LEU A 434 9.72 41.59 -15.64
N SER A 435 8.46 41.98 -15.59
CA SER A 435 8.06 43.31 -15.06
C SER A 435 8.02 43.35 -13.52
N ALA A 436 8.43 42.30 -12.80
CA ALA A 436 8.59 42.36 -11.36
C ALA A 436 9.81 43.22 -10.99
N GLY A 437 9.60 44.31 -10.24
CA GLY A 437 10.63 45.33 -9.96
C GLY A 437 11.91 44.73 -9.36
N GLU A 438 11.81 43.80 -8.42
CA GLU A 438 12.98 43.14 -7.84
C GLU A 438 13.75 42.28 -8.86
N ILE A 439 13.06 41.65 -9.81
CA ILE A 439 13.70 40.86 -10.87
C ILE A 439 14.46 41.80 -11.80
N LEU A 440 13.84 42.91 -12.21
CA LEU A 440 14.49 43.89 -13.06
C LEU A 440 15.73 44.53 -12.41
N ARG A 441 15.67 44.88 -11.12
CA ARG A 441 16.81 45.42 -10.37
C ARG A 441 17.96 44.43 -10.29
N ARG A 442 17.68 43.17 -10.01
CA ARG A 442 18.72 42.10 -9.99
C ARG A 442 19.33 41.86 -11.37
N GLN A 443 18.51 41.83 -12.40
CA GLN A 443 18.99 41.65 -13.78
C GLN A 443 19.82 42.86 -14.25
N TYR A 444 19.42 44.08 -13.87
CA TYR A 444 20.18 45.29 -14.17
C TYR A 444 21.53 45.30 -13.46
N LEU A 445 21.61 44.96 -12.17
CA LEU A 445 22.88 44.81 -11.47
C LEU A 445 23.78 43.74 -12.11
N ALA A 446 23.21 42.59 -12.48
CA ALA A 446 23.94 41.55 -13.18
C ALA A 446 24.48 42.04 -14.54
N HIS A 447 23.66 42.79 -15.30
CA HIS A 447 24.06 43.40 -16.57
C HIS A 447 25.23 44.36 -16.40
N LEU A 448 25.15 45.29 -15.43
CA LEU A 448 26.25 46.22 -15.12
C LEU A 448 27.53 45.48 -14.71
N SER A 449 27.39 44.43 -13.88
CA SER A 449 28.52 43.57 -13.45
C SER A 449 29.16 42.86 -14.64
N ASP A 450 28.34 42.34 -15.57
CA ASP A 450 28.81 41.70 -16.81
C ASP A 450 29.51 42.66 -17.77
N GLU A 451 29.03 43.92 -17.86
CA GLU A 451 29.69 44.95 -18.64
C GLU A 451 31.03 45.34 -18.03
N LEU A 452 31.08 45.54 -16.71
CA LEU A 452 32.29 45.86 -15.99
C LEU A 452 33.32 44.72 -16.07
N ALA A 453 32.87 43.45 -16.03
CA ALA A 453 33.71 42.28 -16.17
C ALA A 453 34.35 42.14 -17.56
N ARG A 454 33.81 42.81 -18.59
CA ARG A 454 34.38 42.84 -19.94
C ARG A 454 35.39 43.97 -20.14
N ASP A 455 35.43 44.93 -19.21
CA ASP A 455 36.43 46.00 -19.25
C ASP A 455 37.78 45.54 -18.67
N PRO A 456 38.83 45.44 -19.47
CA PRO A 456 40.17 45.04 -18.99
C PRO A 456 40.77 45.98 -17.94
N GLY A 457 40.28 47.21 -17.85
CA GLY A 457 40.72 48.20 -16.87
C GLY A 457 39.99 48.16 -15.54
N ALA A 458 38.91 47.36 -15.47
CA ALA A 458 38.10 47.24 -14.25
C ALA A 458 38.70 46.28 -13.20
N ILE A 459 38.18 46.40 -11.98
CA ILE A 459 38.57 45.51 -10.89
C ILE A 459 37.83 44.14 -11.05
N HIS A 460 38.62 43.05 -11.17
CA HIS A 460 38.11 41.68 -11.29
C HIS A 460 38.32 40.90 -9.98
N PRO A 461 37.33 40.83 -9.10
CA PRO A 461 37.47 40.10 -7.84
C PRO A 461 37.54 38.59 -8.07
N HIS A 462 38.50 37.91 -7.45
CA HIS A 462 38.69 36.46 -7.57
C HIS A 462 37.94 35.67 -6.50
N THR A 463 37.46 36.33 -5.45
CA THR A 463 36.72 35.70 -4.34
C THR A 463 35.49 36.52 -3.99
N SER A 464 34.49 35.90 -3.37
CA SER A 464 33.28 36.59 -2.88
C SER A 464 33.62 37.67 -1.86
N GLY A 465 34.61 37.42 -0.98
CA GLY A 465 35.07 38.39 -0.01
C GLY A 465 35.70 39.63 -0.68
N ALA A 466 36.50 39.46 -1.74
CA ALA A 466 37.05 40.59 -2.52
C ALA A 466 35.95 41.36 -3.27
N ALA A 467 34.92 40.62 -3.76
CA ALA A 467 33.79 41.25 -4.45
C ALA A 467 32.90 42.06 -3.50
N MET A 468 32.69 41.57 -2.28
CA MET A 468 31.81 42.20 -1.27
C MET A 468 32.50 43.21 -0.37
N ASN A 469 33.81 43.46 -0.61
CA ASN A 469 34.53 44.51 0.12
C ASN A 469 33.96 45.89 -0.20
N GLY A 470 33.50 46.63 0.83
CA GLY A 470 32.90 47.95 0.71
C GLY A 470 33.89 49.10 0.80
N ASP A 471 35.20 48.84 0.76
CA ASP A 471 36.23 49.90 0.84
C ASP A 471 36.26 50.79 -0.40
N ASP A 472 36.67 52.03 -0.20
CA ASP A 472 36.91 52.98 -1.31
C ASP A 472 37.96 52.42 -2.27
N GLY A 473 37.61 52.23 -3.53
CA GLY A 473 38.46 51.60 -4.54
C GLY A 473 38.29 50.09 -4.69
N GLY A 474 37.37 49.47 -3.96
CA GLY A 474 36.97 48.05 -4.15
C GLY A 474 36.04 47.87 -5.36
N PHE A 475 35.70 46.62 -5.67
CA PHE A 475 34.79 46.25 -6.77
C PHE A 475 33.41 46.92 -6.63
N LEU A 476 32.82 46.95 -5.42
CA LEU A 476 31.48 47.55 -5.23
C LEU A 476 31.50 49.07 -5.42
N ALA A 477 32.57 49.77 -5.02
CA ALA A 477 32.74 51.18 -5.27
C ALA A 477 32.86 51.45 -6.80
N SER A 478 33.66 50.64 -7.50
CA SER A 478 33.80 50.69 -8.96
C SER A 478 32.48 50.39 -9.70
N LEU A 479 31.70 49.41 -9.22
CA LEU A 479 30.39 49.05 -9.77
C LEU A 479 29.38 50.20 -9.59
N VAL A 480 29.37 50.86 -8.42
CA VAL A 480 28.49 51.99 -8.16
C VAL A 480 28.89 53.21 -9.01
N ASP A 481 30.18 53.52 -9.09
CA ASP A 481 30.68 54.62 -9.92
C ASP A 481 30.32 54.41 -11.40
N TYR A 482 30.53 53.18 -11.90
CA TYR A 482 30.12 52.79 -13.25
C TYR A 482 28.60 52.92 -13.45
N ALA A 483 27.81 52.45 -12.48
CA ALA A 483 26.36 52.48 -12.55
C ALA A 483 25.79 53.90 -12.51
N GLU A 484 26.44 54.85 -11.82
CA GLU A 484 26.01 56.26 -11.69
C GLU A 484 26.62 57.19 -12.74
N THR A 485 27.62 56.72 -13.49
CA THR A 485 28.15 57.38 -14.68
C THR A 485 27.31 56.95 -15.88
N ASP A 486 26.79 57.91 -16.66
CA ASP A 486 25.98 57.67 -17.87
C ASP A 486 24.76 56.76 -17.65
N VAL A 487 24.04 56.94 -16.50
CA VAL A 487 22.91 56.12 -16.07
C VAL A 487 21.87 55.86 -17.15
N ASP A 488 21.52 56.89 -17.90
CA ASP A 488 20.51 56.79 -18.96
C ASP A 488 20.98 55.88 -20.11
N GLU A 489 22.25 55.91 -20.47
CA GLU A 489 22.82 55.04 -21.49
C GLU A 489 22.78 53.58 -21.07
N HIS A 490 23.21 53.28 -19.84
CA HIS A 490 23.17 51.93 -19.29
C HIS A 490 21.75 51.38 -19.18
N LEU A 491 20.80 52.20 -18.69
CA LEU A 491 19.41 51.83 -18.61
C LEU A 491 18.78 51.57 -19.97
N ASP A 492 19.05 52.45 -20.96
CA ASP A 492 18.49 52.31 -22.30
C ASP A 492 19.06 51.05 -23.00
N ARG A 493 20.34 50.78 -22.84
CA ARG A 493 20.98 49.55 -23.34
C ARG A 493 20.37 48.29 -22.73
N PHE A 494 20.21 48.27 -21.41
CA PHE A 494 19.58 47.16 -20.71
C PHE A 494 18.12 46.98 -21.12
N LEU A 495 17.31 48.05 -21.10
CA LEU A 495 15.90 48.02 -21.42
C LEU A 495 15.61 47.65 -22.88
N SER A 496 16.52 47.97 -23.80
CA SER A 496 16.40 47.61 -25.21
C SER A 496 16.40 46.08 -25.45
N THR A 497 16.88 45.29 -24.50
CA THR A 497 16.88 43.82 -24.58
C THR A 497 15.51 43.18 -24.33
N PHE A 498 14.52 43.95 -23.86
CA PHE A 498 13.19 43.48 -23.51
C PHE A 498 12.12 43.99 -24.45
N ALA A 499 11.29 43.09 -25.00
CA ALA A 499 10.25 43.45 -25.94
C ALA A 499 8.99 44.08 -25.28
N HIS A 500 8.64 43.67 -24.05
CA HIS A 500 7.37 44.03 -23.41
C HIS A 500 7.51 44.14 -21.88
N LEU A 501 7.95 45.29 -21.40
CA LEU A 501 7.93 45.64 -19.99
C LEU A 501 6.79 46.61 -19.69
N ARG A 502 6.25 46.57 -18.48
CA ARG A 502 5.26 47.56 -18.02
C ARG A 502 5.93 48.90 -17.77
N ALA A 503 5.26 49.98 -18.17
CA ALA A 503 5.80 51.31 -18.05
C ALA A 503 6.11 51.72 -16.60
N ASP A 504 5.24 51.33 -15.64
CA ASP A 504 5.45 51.57 -14.22
C ASP A 504 6.72 50.86 -13.68
N SER A 505 6.99 49.63 -14.12
CA SER A 505 8.19 48.90 -13.72
C SER A 505 9.48 49.46 -14.29
N VAL A 506 9.40 50.06 -15.49
CA VAL A 506 10.53 50.76 -16.11
C VAL A 506 10.80 52.08 -15.38
N GLU A 507 9.76 52.83 -15.02
CA GLU A 507 9.87 54.09 -14.26
C GLU A 507 10.45 53.82 -12.86
N ASP A 508 9.99 52.76 -12.16
CA ASP A 508 10.53 52.34 -10.89
C ASP A 508 12.02 51.94 -10.96
N LEU A 509 12.44 51.27 -12.04
CA LEU A 509 13.84 50.93 -12.25
C LEU A 509 14.69 52.18 -12.48
N ARG A 510 14.23 53.11 -13.32
CA ARG A 510 14.91 54.39 -13.56
C ARG A 510 15.05 55.20 -12.26
N ALA A 511 13.96 55.35 -11.50
CA ALA A 511 13.96 56.04 -10.22
C ALA A 511 14.86 55.40 -9.16
N TRP A 512 15.08 54.07 -9.27
CA TRP A 512 15.96 53.34 -8.37
C TRP A 512 17.45 53.48 -8.74
N ALA A 513 17.77 53.49 -10.03
CA ALA A 513 19.15 53.56 -10.52
C ALA A 513 19.71 54.99 -10.60
N THR A 514 18.83 56.02 -10.75
CA THR A 514 19.25 57.41 -10.91
C THR A 514 19.53 58.08 -9.56
N PRO A 515 20.64 58.82 -9.39
CA PRO A 515 20.93 59.61 -8.20
C PRO A 515 19.80 60.59 -7.87
N VAL A 516 19.41 60.67 -6.59
CA VAL A 516 18.31 61.54 -6.16
C VAL A 516 18.78 62.99 -6.08
N ALA A 517 18.01 63.93 -6.64
CA ALA A 517 18.31 65.34 -6.55
C ALA A 517 18.51 65.79 -5.08
N GLY A 518 19.69 66.31 -4.78
CA GLY A 518 20.10 66.70 -3.43
C GLY A 518 20.78 65.63 -2.59
N LYS A 519 20.78 64.36 -3.01
CA LYS A 519 21.63 63.27 -2.52
C LYS A 519 22.67 62.95 -3.59
N ARG A 520 23.92 62.65 -3.15
CA ARG A 520 24.99 62.31 -4.10
C ARG A 520 24.93 60.85 -4.60
N THR A 521 23.96 60.06 -4.15
CA THR A 521 23.92 58.59 -4.39
C THR A 521 22.50 58.17 -4.81
N SER A 522 22.44 57.13 -5.63
CA SER A 522 21.21 56.47 -6.04
C SER A 522 20.74 55.48 -4.97
N ARG A 523 19.48 55.00 -5.06
CA ARG A 523 18.98 53.90 -4.24
C ARG A 523 19.69 52.58 -4.54
N LEU A 524 20.19 52.40 -5.75
CA LEU A 524 21.05 51.30 -6.15
C LEU A 524 22.32 51.29 -5.29
N ALA A 525 23.05 52.40 -5.20
CA ALA A 525 24.26 52.53 -4.39
C ALA A 525 23.98 52.24 -2.90
N GLU A 526 22.90 52.84 -2.36
CA GLU A 526 22.50 52.56 -0.97
C GLU A 526 22.29 51.07 -0.71
N GLN A 527 21.65 50.33 -1.63
CA GLN A 527 21.43 48.88 -1.49
C GLN A 527 22.71 48.05 -1.64
N VAL A 528 23.59 48.44 -2.55
CA VAL A 528 24.88 47.74 -2.77
C VAL A 528 25.73 47.85 -1.50
N PHE A 529 25.92 49.06 -0.95
CA PHE A 529 26.71 49.24 0.27
C PHE A 529 26.03 48.64 1.52
N ALA A 530 24.70 48.67 1.60
CA ALA A 530 23.97 47.97 2.64
C ALA A 530 24.15 46.44 2.56
N ALA A 531 24.32 45.87 1.34
CA ALA A 531 24.61 44.46 1.16
C ALA A 531 26.03 44.12 1.62
N ALA A 532 27.03 44.97 1.33
CA ALA A 532 28.39 44.83 1.84
C ALA A 532 28.42 44.83 3.36
N THR A 533 27.74 45.76 4.01
CA THR A 533 27.66 45.87 5.47
C THR A 533 27.01 44.59 6.08
N ARG A 534 25.95 44.08 5.48
CA ARG A 534 25.32 42.82 5.91
C ARG A 534 26.27 41.64 5.76
N TRP A 535 26.99 41.57 4.64
CA TRP A 535 27.97 40.52 4.39
C TRP A 535 29.06 40.51 5.46
N THR A 536 29.71 41.65 5.71
CA THR A 536 30.76 41.78 6.74
C THR A 536 30.26 41.32 8.09
N ARG A 537 29.06 41.79 8.50
CA ARG A 537 28.46 41.35 9.76
C ARG A 537 28.22 39.86 9.83
N THR A 538 27.71 39.26 8.76
CA THR A 538 27.47 37.79 8.71
C THR A 538 28.79 37.02 8.81
N LEU A 539 29.83 37.52 8.17
CA LEU A 539 31.16 36.91 8.23
C LEU A 539 31.74 36.98 9.66
N GLU A 540 31.63 38.14 10.30
CA GLU A 540 32.06 38.31 11.70
C GLU A 540 31.28 37.39 12.67
N GLU A 541 29.97 37.21 12.45
CA GLU A 541 29.14 36.26 13.22
C GLU A 541 29.57 34.80 13.02
N LEU A 542 29.90 34.41 11.78
CA LEU A 542 30.41 33.06 11.47
C LEU A 542 31.80 32.83 12.07
N GLU A 543 32.70 33.77 11.95
CA GLU A 543 34.04 33.69 12.54
C GLU A 543 33.97 33.58 14.07
N HIS A 544 33.14 34.39 14.71
CA HIS A 544 32.92 34.32 16.17
C HIS A 544 32.36 32.95 16.58
N ARG A 545 31.40 32.44 15.83
CA ARG A 545 30.85 31.11 16.07
C ARG A 545 31.90 30.02 15.89
N ARG A 546 32.74 30.10 14.87
CA ARG A 546 33.84 29.17 14.62
C ARG A 546 34.82 29.17 15.78
N GLN A 547 35.27 30.36 16.23
CA GLN A 547 36.19 30.51 17.37
C GLN A 547 35.62 29.90 18.67
N THR A 548 34.32 30.10 18.91
CA THR A 548 33.64 29.55 20.09
C THR A 548 33.62 28.01 20.06
N ILE A 549 33.33 27.41 18.89
CA ILE A 549 33.34 25.94 18.74
C ILE A 549 34.76 25.41 18.81
N GLU A 550 35.74 26.04 18.15
CA GLU A 550 37.16 25.64 18.19
C GLU A 550 37.71 25.66 19.63
N ALA A 551 37.30 26.64 20.44
CA ALA A 551 37.69 26.70 21.86
C ALA A 551 37.10 25.55 22.71
N SER A 552 35.93 25.02 22.34
CA SER A 552 35.29 23.89 23.03
C SER A 552 35.78 22.52 22.57
N LEU A 553 36.40 22.42 21.39
CA LEU A 553 36.86 21.15 20.81
C LEU A 553 37.79 20.33 21.72
N PRO A 554 38.80 20.89 22.43
CA PRO A 554 39.67 20.10 23.30
C PRO A 554 38.89 19.36 24.38
N GLU A 555 37.92 20.02 24.99
CA GLU A 555 37.08 19.43 26.03
C GLU A 555 36.15 18.35 25.50
N LEU A 556 35.49 18.61 24.36
CA LEU A 556 34.64 17.63 23.68
C LEU A 556 35.44 16.40 23.23
N ARG A 557 36.64 16.61 22.71
CA ARG A 557 37.55 15.52 22.30
C ARG A 557 37.99 14.68 23.50
N GLN A 558 38.28 15.32 24.65
CA GLN A 558 38.61 14.60 25.87
C GLN A 558 37.46 13.74 26.35
N LYS A 559 36.22 14.26 26.36
CA LYS A 559 35.01 13.53 26.76
C LYS A 559 34.73 12.36 25.78
N ALA A 560 34.84 12.57 24.48
CA ALA A 560 34.61 11.55 23.46
C ALA A 560 35.63 10.39 23.48
N ASN A 561 36.86 10.62 23.95
CA ASN A 561 37.95 9.64 23.99
C ASN A 561 38.06 8.86 25.33
N ILE A 562 37.19 9.07 26.30
CA ILE A 562 37.15 8.28 27.53
C ILE A 562 36.72 6.83 27.19
N PRO A 563 37.33 5.77 27.77
CA PRO A 563 37.05 4.37 27.41
C PRO A 563 35.59 3.93 27.48
N ASN A 564 34.75 4.65 28.26
CA ASN A 564 33.30 4.43 28.38
C ASN A 564 32.49 5.67 27.97
N ALA A 565 32.98 6.47 27.05
CA ALA A 565 32.25 7.65 26.55
C ALA A 565 30.88 7.27 26.03
N GLY A 566 29.84 8.01 26.41
CA GLY A 566 28.49 7.87 25.91
C GLY A 566 28.41 8.14 24.39
N GLU A 567 27.38 7.66 23.76
CA GLU A 567 27.12 7.94 22.33
C GLU A 567 26.89 9.45 22.11
N ASP A 568 26.26 10.13 23.06
CA ASP A 568 26.02 11.56 23.03
C ASP A 568 27.31 12.40 23.04
N ASP A 569 28.34 11.99 23.80
CA ASP A 569 29.64 12.70 23.85
C ASP A 569 30.41 12.57 22.54
N ARG A 570 30.36 11.38 21.90
CA ARG A 570 30.98 11.14 20.59
C ARG A 570 30.26 11.91 19.48
N GLN A 571 28.93 11.94 19.55
CA GLN A 571 28.12 12.69 18.60
C GLN A 571 28.36 14.20 18.73
N ALA A 572 28.42 14.73 19.92
CA ALA A 572 28.69 16.15 20.16
C ALA A 572 30.06 16.59 19.61
N PHE A 573 31.09 15.74 19.73
CA PHE A 573 32.41 16.00 19.13
C PHE A 573 32.34 15.97 17.60
N ALA A 574 31.68 14.96 17.02
CA ALA A 574 31.53 14.83 15.57
C ALA A 574 30.73 16.00 14.97
N ASP A 575 29.68 16.44 15.63
CA ASP A 575 28.85 17.57 15.20
C ASP A 575 29.63 18.90 15.27
N ALA A 576 30.49 19.07 16.28
CA ALA A 576 31.36 20.24 16.39
C ALA A 576 32.38 20.29 15.23
N GLU A 577 33.04 19.16 14.91
CA GLU A 577 33.97 19.08 13.78
C GLU A 577 33.25 19.33 12.43
N ALA A 578 32.08 18.72 12.23
CA ALA A 578 31.27 18.93 11.02
C ALA A 578 30.84 20.41 10.89
N THR A 579 30.44 21.05 11.99
CA THR A 579 30.06 22.46 11.99
C THR A 579 31.23 23.38 11.63
N ILE A 580 32.41 23.14 12.17
CA ILE A 580 33.63 23.90 11.79
C ILE A 580 33.94 23.73 10.31
N LYS A 581 33.87 22.49 9.80
CA LYS A 581 34.12 22.21 8.39
C LYS A 581 33.11 22.95 7.50
N TRP A 582 31.85 22.98 7.89
CA TRP A 582 30.80 23.71 7.17
C TRP A 582 31.09 25.23 7.21
N ILE A 583 31.37 25.83 8.38
CA ILE A 583 31.69 27.27 8.49
C ILE A 583 32.88 27.63 7.58
N ARG A 584 33.94 26.83 7.58
CA ARG A 584 35.10 27.06 6.72
C ARG A 584 34.75 26.99 5.23
N SER A 585 33.76 26.19 4.83
CA SER A 585 33.32 26.17 3.43
C SER A 585 32.48 27.40 3.06
N GLU A 586 31.77 27.99 4.02
CA GLU A 586 30.98 29.21 3.82
C GLU A 586 31.88 30.48 3.86
N GLU A 587 33.01 30.46 4.57
CA GLU A 587 34.00 31.53 4.60
C GLU A 587 34.74 31.69 3.24
N HIS A 588 34.79 30.66 2.41
CA HIS A 588 35.43 30.65 1.09
C HIS A 588 34.44 30.76 -0.05
#